data_66897412a2e3fc3a2f20e0fb9803d3a6
#
_entry.id   66897412a2e3fc3a2f20e0fb9803d3a6
#
_cell.length_a   1.000
_cell.length_b   1.000
_cell.length_c   1.000
_cell.angle_alpha   90.00
_cell.angle_beta   90.00
_cell.angle_gamma   90.00
#
_symmetry.space_group_name_H-M   'P 1'
#
loop_
_entity.id
_entity.type
_entity.pdbx_description
1 polymer ?
#
loop_
_entity_poly.entity_id
_entity_poly.type
_entity_poly.pdbx_seq_one_letter_code
_entity_poly.pdbx_strand_id
1 'polypeptide(L)'
;MEPIWSELQLERMAGRTAAQAFVEGDIPMPAGREVERILQADAQIQNETARCADGRVDVDGTLALQLLCVSTDGIPFDVHASTRYNHTIPVEGAQEGMRAEITPQLMDIRTALDNSNRAHVEAVADMNATVQQDENMRVITDVRNARNLETRYEQAQLARVRPLTGVSLRSREELEAPGVVQVLRVNAAPHIDNVTLEANGAAVEGVMYLYALYLDDEHRLMQAMVRTPFSELIPLEMDVSACSRITAMPSVRDISGNVTTEGEALELNITTQIEVFCITREDVNTLSDAYSADGGVNVERQMVEQLTPVSTVTGLCRIMETLRVPEESPDVARVIFTTARPTVLALTDNSGQLAADGILVTAVVYADAQGNTNVFEEDIPFRCAIDAPFSPDAMVRVRPLEVRGSGVGRSVQVEYLLETQARLFERQQIMLAVDMQETEPAQRENGIYVYMADEGETPWDVGKRYGVTMEQLQEWNPDLGEMFAEGTPVLILSNSGRRR
;
A
#
# COMPACT_ATOMS: atom_id res chain seq x y z
N MET A 1 41.26 -17.05 13.33
CA MET A 1 39.84 -17.18 12.95
C MET A 1 39.59 -16.42 11.68
N GLU A 2 38.79 -16.97 10.76
CA GLU A 2 38.48 -16.35 9.47
C GLU A 2 36.94 -16.21 9.33
N PRO A 3 36.39 -15.03 9.56
CA PRO A 3 34.96 -14.80 9.36
C PRO A 3 34.60 -14.87 7.87
N ILE A 4 33.48 -15.51 7.56
CA ILE A 4 32.88 -15.55 6.22
C ILE A 4 31.80 -14.48 6.19
N TRP A 5 31.93 -13.62 5.20
CA TRP A 5 31.09 -12.45 5.02
C TRP A 5 30.08 -12.65 3.90
N SER A 6 28.89 -12.15 4.09
CA SER A 6 27.87 -11.97 3.05
C SER A 6 27.36 -10.53 3.07
N GLU A 7 26.97 -10.04 1.90
CA GLU A 7 26.30 -8.76 1.78
C GLU A 7 24.79 -9.01 1.79
N LEU A 8 24.12 -8.48 2.80
CA LEU A 8 22.67 -8.47 2.88
C LEU A 8 22.15 -7.12 2.40
N GLN A 9 21.23 -7.14 1.46
CA GLN A 9 20.48 -5.96 1.10
C GLN A 9 19.25 -5.90 1.99
N LEU A 10 19.16 -4.90 2.82
CA LEU A 10 18.03 -4.66 3.73
C LEU A 10 17.22 -3.48 3.20
N GLU A 11 15.92 -3.63 3.20
CA GLU A 11 14.99 -2.53 2.93
C GLU A 11 14.51 -1.98 4.28
N ARG A 12 15.07 -0.86 4.72
CA ARG A 12 14.75 -0.27 6.01
C ARG A 12 13.77 0.88 5.83
N MET A 13 12.70 0.86 6.59
CA MET A 13 11.82 2.03 6.69
C MET A 13 12.50 3.10 7.57
N ALA A 14 12.86 4.23 6.96
CA ALA A 14 13.49 5.34 7.64
C ALA A 14 12.47 6.23 8.37
N GLY A 15 11.26 6.37 7.79
CA GLY A 15 10.18 7.15 8.40
C GLY A 15 8.86 6.98 7.67
N ARG A 16 7.78 7.24 8.38
CA ARG A 16 6.42 7.29 7.83
C ARG A 16 5.64 8.41 8.49
N THR A 17 4.96 9.23 7.68
CA THR A 17 4.12 10.32 8.18
C THR A 17 3.00 10.63 7.19
N ALA A 18 2.01 11.37 7.66
CA ALA A 18 0.97 11.97 6.84
C ALA A 18 1.00 13.48 7.02
N ALA A 19 0.82 14.21 5.94
CA ALA A 19 0.67 15.67 5.94
C ALA A 19 -0.45 16.10 5.02
N GLN A 20 -1.13 17.19 5.35
CA GLN A 20 -2.18 17.73 4.51
C GLN A 20 -1.59 18.72 3.51
N ALA A 21 -1.90 18.53 2.24
CA ALA A 21 -1.62 19.46 1.17
C ALA A 21 -2.90 20.24 0.79
N PHE A 22 -2.76 21.54 0.65
CA PHE A 22 -3.82 22.42 0.17
C PHE A 22 -3.45 22.88 -1.23
N VAL A 23 -4.34 22.63 -2.19
CA VAL A 23 -4.12 22.96 -3.60
C VAL A 23 -5.26 23.86 -4.06
N GLU A 24 -4.91 25.03 -4.53
CA GLU A 24 -5.86 26.02 -5.05
C GLU A 24 -5.58 26.30 -6.53
N GLY A 25 -6.62 26.59 -7.28
CA GLY A 25 -6.48 26.92 -8.69
C GLY A 25 -7.72 27.63 -9.26
N ASP A 26 -7.46 28.55 -10.18
CA ASP A 26 -8.50 29.21 -10.95
C ASP A 26 -8.60 28.63 -12.35
N ILE A 27 -9.74 28.05 -12.67
CA ILE A 27 -10.00 27.35 -13.92
C ILE A 27 -10.88 28.24 -14.82
N PRO A 28 -10.34 28.69 -15.98
CA PRO A 28 -11.15 29.37 -16.94
C PRO A 28 -12.17 28.41 -17.57
N MET A 29 -13.42 28.82 -17.63
CA MET A 29 -14.47 28.08 -18.32
C MET A 29 -14.31 28.19 -19.84
N PRO A 30 -14.83 27.21 -20.61
CA PRO A 30 -14.72 27.23 -22.06
C PRO A 30 -15.32 28.49 -22.68
N ALA A 31 -14.63 29.05 -23.66
CA ALA A 31 -15.09 30.24 -24.34
C ALA A 31 -16.45 30.01 -25.03
N GLY A 32 -17.37 30.94 -24.88
CA GLY A 32 -18.71 30.86 -25.49
C GLY A 32 -19.73 30.01 -24.70
N ARG A 33 -19.37 29.51 -23.51
CA ARG A 33 -20.31 28.87 -22.59
C ARG A 33 -20.31 29.64 -21.27
N GLU A 34 -21.47 30.15 -20.90
CA GLU A 34 -21.67 30.77 -19.61
C GLU A 34 -22.18 29.74 -18.62
N VAL A 35 -21.48 29.56 -17.50
CA VAL A 35 -21.80 28.54 -16.50
C VAL A 35 -22.84 29.09 -15.53
N GLU A 36 -23.95 28.41 -15.40
CA GLU A 36 -24.94 28.69 -14.35
C GLU A 36 -24.50 28.12 -13.02
N ARG A 37 -24.05 26.85 -13.02
CA ARG A 37 -23.61 26.14 -11.79
C ARG A 37 -22.72 24.96 -12.08
N ILE A 38 -21.95 24.58 -11.10
CA ILE A 38 -21.17 23.33 -11.07
C ILE A 38 -22.01 22.27 -10.33
N LEU A 39 -22.28 21.14 -10.98
CA LEU A 39 -23.02 20.01 -10.40
C LEU A 39 -22.11 19.11 -9.58
N GLN A 40 -20.89 18.86 -10.08
CA GLN A 40 -19.94 17.96 -9.44
C GLN A 40 -18.53 18.42 -9.76
N ALA A 41 -17.67 18.37 -8.75
CA ALA A 41 -16.23 18.49 -8.91
C ALA A 41 -15.57 17.17 -8.48
N ASP A 42 -14.64 16.70 -9.29
CA ASP A 42 -13.79 15.56 -8.96
C ASP A 42 -12.33 15.90 -9.25
N ALA A 43 -11.41 15.29 -8.52
CA ALA A 43 -10.00 15.54 -8.68
C ALA A 43 -9.17 14.27 -8.48
N GLN A 44 -8.14 14.12 -9.29
CA GLN A 44 -7.14 13.10 -9.15
C GLN A 44 -5.78 13.72 -8.90
N ILE A 45 -5.15 13.32 -7.80
CA ILE A 45 -3.82 13.79 -7.45
C ILE A 45 -2.80 12.84 -8.13
N GLN A 46 -1.94 13.44 -8.94
CA GLN A 46 -0.87 12.74 -9.65
C GLN A 46 0.48 13.27 -9.15
N ASN A 47 1.23 12.43 -8.43
CA ASN A 47 2.59 12.78 -8.03
C ASN A 47 3.54 12.53 -9.21
N GLU A 48 4.29 13.56 -9.61
CA GLU A 48 5.28 13.46 -10.68
C GLU A 48 6.65 13.13 -10.12
N THR A 49 7.02 13.77 -9.01
CA THR A 49 8.29 13.53 -8.32
C THR A 49 8.13 13.55 -6.80
N ALA A 50 8.91 12.71 -6.12
CA ALA A 50 9.08 12.75 -4.67
C ALA A 50 10.58 12.64 -4.37
N ARG A 51 11.15 13.65 -3.71
CA ARG A 51 12.59 13.73 -3.41
C ARG A 51 12.80 13.82 -1.91
N CYS A 52 13.63 12.92 -1.38
CA CYS A 52 14.06 12.98 0.01
C CYS A 52 15.15 14.04 0.20
N ALA A 53 15.03 14.80 1.25
CA ALA A 53 16.05 15.71 1.78
C ALA A 53 16.09 15.53 3.31
N ASP A 54 17.02 16.19 4.01
CA ASP A 54 17.18 16.05 5.46
C ASP A 54 15.89 16.42 6.19
N GLY A 55 15.28 15.41 6.84
CA GLY A 55 14.06 15.53 7.63
C GLY A 55 12.77 15.80 6.85
N ARG A 56 12.77 15.66 5.51
CA ARG A 56 11.59 15.95 4.69
C ARG A 56 11.56 15.24 3.34
N VAL A 57 10.38 15.24 2.74
CA VAL A 57 10.16 14.84 1.35
C VAL A 57 9.50 15.99 0.60
N ASP A 58 10.13 16.45 -0.47
CA ASP A 58 9.58 17.46 -1.37
C ASP A 58 8.83 16.75 -2.51
N VAL A 59 7.55 17.07 -2.69
CA VAL A 59 6.64 16.45 -3.66
C VAL A 59 6.17 17.48 -4.65
N ASP A 60 6.36 17.21 -5.94
CA ASP A 60 5.78 17.97 -7.04
C ASP A 60 4.75 17.09 -7.75
N GLY A 61 3.65 17.72 -8.20
CA GLY A 61 2.63 16.98 -8.92
C GLY A 61 1.59 17.87 -9.58
N THR A 62 0.58 17.20 -10.10
CA THR A 62 -0.55 17.81 -10.78
C THR A 62 -1.86 17.34 -10.16
N LEU A 63 -2.77 18.25 -9.88
CA LEU A 63 -4.17 17.98 -9.57
C LEU A 63 -4.94 18.02 -10.89
N ALA A 64 -5.34 16.87 -11.39
CA ALA A 64 -6.22 16.75 -12.55
C ALA A 64 -7.67 16.88 -12.10
N LEU A 65 -8.39 17.82 -12.67
CA LEU A 65 -9.73 18.24 -12.27
C LEU A 65 -10.75 17.92 -13.36
N GLN A 66 -11.92 17.47 -12.94
CA GLN A 66 -13.09 17.24 -13.76
C GLN A 66 -14.29 17.95 -13.13
N LEU A 67 -14.88 18.91 -13.84
CA LEU A 67 -16.04 19.66 -13.39
C LEU A 67 -17.22 19.39 -14.30
N LEU A 68 -18.29 18.81 -13.78
CA LEU A 68 -19.56 18.71 -14.47
C LEU A 68 -20.36 19.98 -14.20
N CYS A 69 -20.63 20.73 -15.24
CA CYS A 69 -21.29 22.05 -15.19
C CYS A 69 -22.62 22.03 -15.93
N VAL A 70 -23.48 23.00 -15.62
CA VAL A 70 -24.67 23.34 -16.40
C VAL A 70 -24.51 24.76 -16.90
N SER A 71 -24.74 24.96 -18.21
CA SER A 71 -24.76 26.28 -18.84
C SER A 71 -26.05 27.02 -18.56
N THR A 72 -26.07 28.34 -18.79
CA THR A 72 -27.26 29.20 -18.61
C THR A 72 -28.45 28.82 -19.49
N ASP A 73 -28.25 28.05 -20.54
CA ASP A 73 -29.28 27.43 -21.39
C ASP A 73 -29.72 26.03 -20.91
N GLY A 74 -29.22 25.58 -19.74
CA GLY A 74 -29.64 24.35 -19.07
C GLY A 74 -28.94 23.10 -19.58
N ILE A 75 -27.95 23.21 -20.49
CA ILE A 75 -27.26 22.06 -21.08
C ILE A 75 -26.04 21.65 -20.20
N PRO A 76 -25.96 20.38 -19.76
CA PRO A 76 -24.79 19.87 -19.03
C PRO A 76 -23.57 19.79 -19.95
N PHE A 77 -22.38 20.03 -19.40
CA PHE A 77 -21.10 19.83 -20.07
C PHE A 77 -19.98 19.56 -19.07
N ASP A 78 -18.91 18.93 -19.52
CA ASP A 78 -17.75 18.58 -18.70
C ASP A 78 -16.57 19.50 -19.01
N VAL A 79 -15.82 19.88 -17.97
CA VAL A 79 -14.61 20.71 -18.06
C VAL A 79 -13.47 19.93 -17.46
N HIS A 80 -12.42 19.73 -18.26
CA HIS A 80 -11.16 19.12 -17.81
C HIS A 80 -10.11 20.21 -17.63
N ALA A 81 -9.46 20.21 -16.49
CA ALA A 81 -8.40 21.16 -16.17
C ALA A 81 -7.32 20.50 -15.32
N SER A 82 -6.20 21.18 -15.18
CA SER A 82 -5.15 20.72 -14.25
C SER A 82 -4.46 21.91 -13.62
N THR A 83 -4.07 21.77 -12.36
CA THR A 83 -3.23 22.74 -11.66
C THR A 83 -2.02 22.01 -11.04
N ARG A 84 -0.87 22.68 -11.07
CA ARG A 84 0.35 22.14 -10.44
C ARG A 84 0.34 22.46 -8.96
N TYR A 85 0.90 21.54 -8.18
CA TYR A 85 1.16 21.77 -6.77
C TYR A 85 2.59 21.36 -6.41
N ASN A 86 3.09 21.98 -5.35
CA ASN A 86 4.32 21.64 -4.69
C ASN A 86 4.02 21.55 -3.19
N HIS A 87 4.49 20.49 -2.54
CA HIS A 87 4.25 20.28 -1.11
C HIS A 87 5.47 19.66 -0.44
N THR A 88 5.76 20.11 0.78
CA THR A 88 6.84 19.57 1.59
C THR A 88 6.26 18.80 2.78
N ILE A 89 6.63 17.54 2.91
CA ILE A 89 6.17 16.64 3.98
C ILE A 89 7.33 16.45 4.96
N PRO A 90 7.21 16.85 6.22
CA PRO A 90 8.21 16.59 7.23
C PRO A 90 8.21 15.08 7.55
N VAL A 91 9.36 14.41 7.37
CA VAL A 91 9.55 12.98 7.64
C VAL A 91 10.81 12.82 8.45
N GLU A 92 10.66 12.49 9.74
CA GLU A 92 11.80 12.22 10.60
C GLU A 92 12.60 11.03 10.08
N GLY A 93 13.91 11.15 9.98
CA GLY A 93 14.81 10.12 9.45
C GLY A 93 15.00 10.15 7.94
N ALA A 94 14.28 10.98 7.18
CA ALA A 94 14.51 11.15 5.75
C ALA A 94 15.88 11.81 5.49
N GLN A 95 16.60 11.30 4.49
CA GLN A 95 17.89 11.81 4.03
C GLN A 95 17.95 11.80 2.51
N GLU A 96 18.86 12.59 1.97
CA GLU A 96 19.13 12.61 0.52
C GLU A 96 19.55 11.22 0.02
N GLY A 97 19.02 10.80 -1.13
CA GLY A 97 19.30 9.49 -1.74
C GLY A 97 18.37 8.37 -1.28
N MET A 98 17.53 8.57 -0.26
CA MET A 98 16.48 7.62 0.11
C MET A 98 15.32 7.64 -0.89
N ARG A 99 14.55 6.56 -0.93
CA ARG A 99 13.35 6.44 -1.77
C ARG A 99 12.12 6.83 -0.99
N ALA A 100 11.32 7.74 -1.53
CA ALA A 100 10.01 8.09 -0.99
C ALA A 100 8.89 7.51 -1.84
N GLU A 101 7.92 6.87 -1.20
CA GLU A 101 6.63 6.49 -1.78
C GLU A 101 5.55 7.40 -1.18
N ILE A 102 4.82 8.12 -2.06
CA ILE A 102 3.74 8.99 -1.64
C ILE A 102 2.42 8.41 -2.10
N THR A 103 1.52 8.19 -1.16
CA THR A 103 0.15 7.76 -1.43
C THR A 103 -0.80 8.92 -1.10
N PRO A 104 -1.25 9.67 -2.11
CA PRO A 104 -2.19 10.76 -1.89
C PRO A 104 -3.61 10.23 -1.73
N GLN A 105 -4.41 10.92 -0.91
CA GLN A 105 -5.84 10.69 -0.74
C GLN A 105 -6.56 12.03 -0.74
N LEU A 106 -7.47 12.25 -1.71
CA LEU A 106 -8.30 13.45 -1.75
C LEU A 106 -9.31 13.41 -0.61
N MET A 107 -9.25 14.39 0.27
CA MET A 107 -10.12 14.53 1.44
C MET A 107 -11.35 15.37 1.12
N ASP A 108 -11.13 16.52 0.52
CA ASP A 108 -12.20 17.49 0.20
C ASP A 108 -11.88 18.21 -1.10
N ILE A 109 -12.91 18.64 -1.81
CA ILE A 109 -12.83 19.52 -2.97
C ILE A 109 -14.02 20.46 -2.97
N ARG A 110 -13.74 21.75 -3.06
CA ARG A 110 -14.73 22.81 -3.11
C ARG A 110 -14.55 23.64 -4.36
N THR A 111 -15.65 24.07 -4.91
CA THR A 111 -15.65 24.93 -6.10
C THR A 111 -16.57 26.10 -5.91
N ALA A 112 -16.14 27.25 -6.40
CA ALA A 112 -16.96 28.48 -6.45
C ALA A 112 -16.82 29.12 -7.83
N LEU A 113 -17.93 29.55 -8.40
CA LEU A 113 -17.94 30.35 -9.64
C LEU A 113 -17.76 31.84 -9.32
N ASP A 114 -16.86 32.48 -10.05
CA ASP A 114 -16.73 33.95 -9.98
C ASP A 114 -17.54 34.62 -11.09
N ASN A 115 -17.68 35.96 -10.97
CA ASN A 115 -18.40 36.78 -11.96
C ASN A 115 -17.69 36.90 -13.32
N SER A 116 -16.47 36.37 -13.45
CA SER A 116 -15.65 36.35 -14.66
C SER A 116 -15.71 35.05 -15.42
N ASN A 117 -16.67 34.19 -15.12
CA ASN A 117 -16.83 32.85 -15.69
C ASN A 117 -15.58 31.99 -15.48
N ARG A 118 -15.06 31.95 -14.23
CA ARG A 118 -13.96 31.09 -13.78
C ARG A 118 -14.44 30.30 -12.58
N ALA A 119 -13.97 29.07 -12.45
CA ALA A 119 -14.15 28.29 -11.25
C ALA A 119 -12.91 28.41 -10.37
N HIS A 120 -13.07 28.89 -9.16
CA HIS A 120 -12.08 28.74 -8.11
C HIS A 120 -12.24 27.37 -7.48
N VAL A 121 -11.15 26.61 -7.40
CA VAL A 121 -11.12 25.26 -6.86
C VAL A 121 -10.15 25.21 -5.70
N GLU A 122 -10.62 24.68 -4.57
CA GLU A 122 -9.84 24.37 -3.38
C GLU A 122 -9.90 22.87 -3.14
N ALA A 123 -8.76 22.19 -3.05
CA ALA A 123 -8.66 20.77 -2.75
C ALA A 123 -7.78 20.53 -1.53
N VAL A 124 -8.21 19.64 -0.66
CA VAL A 124 -7.46 19.16 0.50
C VAL A 124 -7.11 17.71 0.28
N ALA A 125 -5.84 17.36 0.41
CA ALA A 125 -5.36 16.02 0.24
C ALA A 125 -4.48 15.59 1.41
N ASP A 126 -4.68 14.37 1.92
CA ASP A 126 -3.72 13.71 2.80
C ASP A 126 -2.63 13.05 1.95
N MET A 127 -1.39 13.44 2.21
CA MET A 127 -0.19 12.90 1.59
C MET A 127 0.49 11.94 2.56
N ASN A 128 0.27 10.64 2.39
CA ASN A 128 0.95 9.61 3.18
C ASN A 128 2.31 9.33 2.58
N ALA A 129 3.38 9.71 3.28
CA ALA A 129 4.75 9.51 2.86
C ALA A 129 5.38 8.35 3.61
N THR A 130 5.99 7.42 2.87
CA THR A 130 6.85 6.36 3.40
C THR A 130 8.23 6.52 2.81
N VAL A 131 9.25 6.65 3.65
CA VAL A 131 10.64 6.78 3.25
C VAL A 131 11.38 5.49 3.55
N GLN A 132 12.04 4.94 2.54
CA GLN A 132 12.78 3.70 2.59
C GLN A 132 14.23 3.94 2.20
N GLN A 133 15.12 3.25 2.88
CA GLN A 133 16.55 3.20 2.57
C GLN A 133 16.91 1.76 2.19
N ASP A 134 17.53 1.62 1.02
CA ASP A 134 18.20 0.37 0.67
C ASP A 134 19.59 0.41 1.30
N GLU A 135 19.83 -0.46 2.28
CA GLU A 135 21.09 -0.57 2.99
C GLU A 135 21.78 -1.89 2.64
N ASN A 136 23.01 -1.81 2.11
CA ASN A 136 23.85 -2.98 1.95
C ASN A 136 24.66 -3.18 3.23
N MET A 137 24.29 -4.17 4.01
CA MET A 137 24.99 -4.49 5.25
C MET A 137 25.87 -5.71 5.06
N ARG A 138 27.14 -5.58 5.43
CA ARG A 138 28.07 -6.70 5.44
C ARG A 138 27.96 -7.42 6.79
N VAL A 139 27.62 -8.69 6.76
CA VAL A 139 27.36 -9.51 7.96
C VAL A 139 28.21 -10.78 7.95
N ILE A 140 28.49 -11.29 9.13
CA ILE A 140 29.18 -12.57 9.29
C ILE A 140 28.15 -13.69 9.26
N THR A 141 28.31 -14.60 8.29
CA THR A 141 27.41 -15.75 8.12
C THR A 141 28.02 -17.05 8.61
N ASP A 142 29.34 -17.13 8.74
CA ASP A 142 30.04 -18.31 9.25
C ASP A 142 31.47 -17.94 9.72
N VAL A 143 32.14 -18.84 10.42
CA VAL A 143 33.54 -18.69 10.85
C VAL A 143 34.32 -19.97 10.55
N ARG A 144 35.45 -19.83 9.85
CA ARG A 144 36.36 -20.93 9.54
C ARG A 144 37.66 -20.86 10.34
N ASN A 145 38.39 -21.99 10.37
CA ASN A 145 39.71 -22.09 10.96
C ASN A 145 39.78 -21.68 12.44
N ALA A 146 38.67 -21.91 13.19
CA ALA A 146 38.60 -21.65 14.61
C ALA A 146 38.65 -22.97 15.39
N ARG A 147 39.49 -23.03 16.45
CA ARG A 147 39.52 -24.15 17.39
C ARG A 147 38.70 -23.82 18.60
N ASN A 148 37.93 -24.78 19.11
CA ASN A 148 37.11 -24.64 20.31
C ASN A 148 36.25 -23.34 20.32
N LEU A 149 35.78 -22.97 19.11
CA LEU A 149 34.85 -21.87 18.90
C LEU A 149 33.44 -22.42 18.94
N GLU A 150 32.66 -21.88 19.86
CA GLU A 150 31.22 -22.10 19.91
C GLU A 150 30.54 -20.96 19.11
N THR A 151 29.61 -21.30 18.25
CA THR A 151 28.90 -20.36 17.40
C THR A 151 27.39 -20.54 17.54
N ARG A 152 26.67 -19.46 17.60
CA ARG A 152 25.21 -19.44 17.59
C ARG A 152 24.73 -18.71 16.35
N TYR A 153 23.79 -19.35 15.66
CA TYR A 153 23.22 -18.80 14.43
C TYR A 153 21.75 -18.45 14.65
N GLU A 154 21.30 -17.45 13.96
CA GLU A 154 19.91 -17.04 13.87
C GLU A 154 19.47 -17.07 12.42
N GLN A 155 18.26 -17.58 12.17
CA GLN A 155 17.66 -17.51 10.84
C GLN A 155 16.93 -16.17 10.69
N ALA A 156 17.40 -15.37 9.76
CA ALA A 156 16.71 -14.16 9.33
C ALA A 156 15.94 -14.45 8.04
N GLN A 157 14.65 -14.18 8.02
CA GLN A 157 13.84 -14.26 6.83
C GLN A 157 13.75 -12.87 6.19
N LEU A 158 14.41 -12.71 5.04
CA LEU A 158 14.36 -11.47 4.27
C LEU A 158 13.27 -11.60 3.21
N ALA A 159 12.29 -10.71 3.21
CA ALA A 159 11.29 -10.66 2.15
C ALA A 159 11.36 -9.33 1.43
N ARG A 160 11.13 -9.37 0.11
CA ARG A 160 11.16 -8.19 -0.77
C ARG A 160 10.06 -8.27 -1.80
N VAL A 161 9.54 -7.09 -2.15
CA VAL A 161 8.67 -6.94 -3.31
C VAL A 161 9.54 -6.67 -4.53
N ARG A 162 9.44 -7.53 -5.53
CA ARG A 162 10.14 -7.36 -6.82
C ARG A 162 9.13 -7.18 -7.94
N PRO A 163 9.28 -6.14 -8.77
CA PRO A 163 8.54 -6.06 -10.02
C PRO A 163 9.03 -7.18 -10.96
N LEU A 164 8.10 -7.92 -11.54
CA LEU A 164 8.40 -8.96 -12.52
C LEU A 164 8.27 -8.43 -13.94
N THR A 165 7.16 -7.77 -14.24
CA THR A 165 6.90 -7.20 -15.56
C THR A 165 5.78 -6.18 -15.49
N GLY A 166 5.68 -5.34 -16.53
CA GLY A 166 4.56 -4.43 -16.74
C GLY A 166 4.10 -4.52 -18.21
N VAL A 167 2.81 -4.79 -18.43
CA VAL A 167 2.23 -4.95 -19.77
C VAL A 167 1.12 -3.95 -19.98
N SER A 168 1.10 -3.32 -21.16
CA SER A 168 0.00 -2.48 -21.62
C SER A 168 -0.95 -3.30 -22.50
N LEU A 169 -2.18 -3.45 -22.04
CA LEU A 169 -3.26 -4.11 -22.75
C LEU A 169 -4.18 -3.07 -23.35
N ARG A 170 -4.59 -3.30 -24.60
CA ARG A 170 -5.59 -2.50 -25.30
C ARG A 170 -6.84 -3.31 -25.48
N SER A 171 -7.95 -2.81 -24.97
CA SER A 171 -9.28 -3.38 -25.19
C SER A 171 -10.21 -2.37 -25.86
N ARG A 172 -11.20 -2.91 -26.54
CA ARG A 172 -12.27 -2.16 -27.17
C ARG A 172 -13.57 -2.76 -26.71
N GLU A 173 -14.39 -1.92 -26.07
CA GLU A 173 -15.65 -2.33 -25.46
C GLU A 173 -16.79 -1.51 -26.04
N GLU A 174 -17.94 -2.13 -26.17
CA GLU A 174 -19.16 -1.43 -26.59
C GLU A 174 -20.10 -1.27 -25.40
N LEU A 175 -20.59 -0.05 -25.21
CA LEU A 175 -21.46 0.31 -24.12
C LEU A 175 -22.77 0.83 -24.69
N GLU A 176 -23.89 0.15 -24.40
CA GLU A 176 -25.23 0.59 -24.82
C GLU A 176 -25.54 1.98 -24.28
N ALA A 177 -25.83 2.91 -25.16
CA ALA A 177 -26.10 4.32 -24.85
C ALA A 177 -27.17 4.87 -25.83
N PRO A 178 -28.45 4.51 -25.63
CA PRO A 178 -29.51 4.88 -26.55
C PRO A 178 -29.63 6.39 -26.75
N GLY A 179 -29.73 6.82 -28.00
CA GLY A 179 -29.90 8.20 -28.40
C GLY A 179 -28.68 9.09 -28.13
N VAL A 180 -27.50 8.53 -27.94
CA VAL A 180 -26.29 9.31 -27.61
C VAL A 180 -25.90 10.25 -28.74
N VAL A 181 -25.74 11.53 -28.42
CA VAL A 181 -25.24 12.57 -29.35
C VAL A 181 -23.89 13.12 -28.94
N GLN A 182 -23.59 13.12 -27.64
CA GLN A 182 -22.33 13.65 -27.13
C GLN A 182 -21.86 12.87 -25.90
N VAL A 183 -20.62 12.42 -25.91
CA VAL A 183 -19.93 11.86 -24.73
C VAL A 183 -19.39 13.02 -23.91
N LEU A 184 -19.67 13.01 -22.60
CA LEU A 184 -19.12 13.98 -21.65
C LEU A 184 -17.93 13.39 -20.90
N ARG A 185 -18.12 12.19 -20.34
CA ARG A 185 -17.11 11.53 -19.50
C ARG A 185 -17.15 10.03 -19.69
N VAL A 186 -15.99 9.40 -19.74
CA VAL A 186 -15.82 7.96 -19.66
C VAL A 186 -14.83 7.60 -18.59
N ASN A 187 -15.07 6.48 -17.91
CA ASN A 187 -14.16 5.98 -16.90
C ASN A 187 -14.15 4.44 -16.88
N ALA A 188 -13.00 3.90 -16.46
CA ALA A 188 -12.79 2.48 -16.30
C ALA A 188 -12.12 2.17 -14.97
N ALA A 189 -12.63 1.19 -14.24
CA ALA A 189 -12.08 0.71 -12.99
C ALA A 189 -11.78 -0.79 -13.10
N PRO A 190 -10.56 -1.19 -13.45
CA PRO A 190 -10.17 -2.59 -13.49
C PRO A 190 -10.04 -3.16 -12.09
N HIS A 191 -10.63 -4.32 -11.83
CA HIS A 191 -10.48 -5.10 -10.62
C HIS A 191 -9.88 -6.45 -10.97
N ILE A 192 -8.88 -6.90 -10.22
CA ILE A 192 -8.26 -8.21 -10.38
C ILE A 192 -8.82 -9.14 -9.31
N ASP A 193 -9.49 -10.20 -9.76
CA ASP A 193 -10.05 -11.24 -8.91
C ASP A 193 -9.00 -12.28 -8.51
N ASN A 194 -8.12 -12.64 -9.46
CA ASN A 194 -7.16 -13.71 -9.27
C ASN A 194 -5.86 -13.49 -10.07
N VAL A 195 -4.74 -13.93 -9.50
CA VAL A 195 -3.44 -13.99 -10.17
C VAL A 195 -2.80 -15.34 -9.86
N THR A 196 -2.51 -16.13 -10.89
CA THR A 196 -1.88 -17.44 -10.75
C THR A 196 -0.61 -17.55 -11.60
N LEU A 197 0.40 -18.24 -11.06
CA LEU A 197 1.60 -18.58 -11.83
C LEU A 197 1.32 -19.80 -12.68
N GLU A 198 1.56 -19.67 -13.98
CA GLU A 198 1.54 -20.74 -14.96
C GLU A 198 2.93 -21.00 -15.55
N ALA A 199 3.08 -22.08 -16.30
CA ALA A 199 4.37 -22.47 -16.88
C ALA A 199 4.98 -21.38 -17.80
N ASN A 200 4.14 -20.53 -18.40
CA ASN A 200 4.55 -19.53 -19.38
C ASN A 200 4.35 -18.09 -18.93
N GLY A 201 3.91 -17.85 -17.69
CA GLY A 201 3.63 -16.49 -17.23
C GLY A 201 2.73 -16.39 -16.00
N ALA A 202 2.17 -15.22 -15.79
CA ALA A 202 1.13 -14.96 -14.80
C ALA A 202 -0.23 -14.87 -15.49
N ALA A 203 -1.17 -15.76 -15.17
CA ALA A 203 -2.56 -15.63 -15.57
C ALA A 203 -3.24 -14.64 -14.62
N VAL A 204 -3.81 -13.59 -15.19
CA VAL A 204 -4.50 -12.50 -14.47
C VAL A 204 -5.95 -12.49 -14.93
N GLU A 205 -6.87 -12.67 -14.00
CA GLU A 205 -8.30 -12.68 -14.23
C GLU A 205 -8.96 -11.56 -13.44
N GLY A 206 -9.99 -10.94 -14.02
CA GLY A 206 -10.67 -9.84 -13.35
C GLY A 206 -11.87 -9.30 -14.11
N VAL A 207 -12.37 -8.16 -13.62
CA VAL A 207 -13.52 -7.46 -14.18
C VAL A 207 -13.17 -5.99 -14.41
N MET A 208 -13.48 -5.50 -15.60
CA MET A 208 -13.44 -4.08 -15.93
C MET A 208 -14.82 -3.47 -15.70
N TYR A 209 -14.93 -2.50 -14.81
CA TYR A 209 -16.12 -1.71 -14.57
C TYR A 209 -16.02 -0.44 -15.42
N LEU A 210 -16.97 -0.28 -16.35
CA LEU A 210 -17.00 0.84 -17.28
C LEU A 210 -18.22 1.69 -17.03
N TYR A 211 -18.06 2.99 -17.08
CA TYR A 211 -19.18 3.91 -17.11
C TYR A 211 -18.93 5.08 -18.04
N ALA A 212 -20.02 5.62 -18.59
CA ALA A 212 -20.03 6.82 -19.40
C ALA A 212 -21.16 7.76 -18.96
N LEU A 213 -20.86 9.06 -18.97
CA LEU A 213 -21.85 10.12 -18.93
C LEU A 213 -21.96 10.70 -20.33
N TYR A 214 -23.18 10.86 -20.82
CA TYR A 214 -23.44 11.35 -22.16
C TYR A 214 -24.71 12.20 -22.22
N LEU A 215 -24.86 12.96 -23.28
CA LEU A 215 -26.10 13.63 -23.63
C LEU A 215 -26.85 12.81 -24.69
N ASP A 216 -28.16 12.63 -24.49
CA ASP A 216 -29.05 12.07 -25.49
C ASP A 216 -29.48 13.10 -26.52
N ASP A 217 -30.33 12.71 -27.46
CA ASP A 217 -30.88 13.57 -28.54
C ASP A 217 -31.77 14.71 -28.03
N GLU A 218 -32.29 14.64 -26.79
CA GLU A 218 -32.96 15.71 -26.10
C GLU A 218 -32.04 16.55 -25.21
N HIS A 219 -30.71 16.35 -25.32
CA HIS A 219 -29.66 17.00 -24.50
C HIS A 219 -29.80 16.71 -22.99
N ARG A 220 -30.44 15.62 -22.61
CA ARG A 220 -30.54 15.17 -21.22
C ARG A 220 -29.30 14.43 -20.82
N LEU A 221 -28.88 14.64 -19.60
CA LEU A 221 -27.75 13.91 -18.99
C LEU A 221 -28.17 12.47 -18.69
N MET A 222 -27.40 11.52 -19.20
CA MET A 222 -27.61 10.09 -19.09
C MET A 222 -26.35 9.40 -18.62
N GLN A 223 -26.51 8.23 -17.99
CA GLN A 223 -25.42 7.34 -17.60
C GLN A 223 -25.61 5.97 -18.23
N ALA A 224 -24.53 5.40 -18.72
CA ALA A 224 -24.44 4.00 -19.11
C ALA A 224 -23.32 3.29 -18.33
N MET A 225 -23.51 2.01 -17.98
CA MET A 225 -22.54 1.20 -17.22
C MET A 225 -22.55 -0.23 -17.73
N VAL A 226 -21.35 -0.83 -17.80
CA VAL A 226 -21.17 -2.26 -18.10
C VAL A 226 -20.02 -2.85 -17.29
N ARG A 227 -20.09 -4.15 -17.05
CA ARG A 227 -19.02 -4.95 -16.45
C ARG A 227 -18.53 -5.96 -17.48
N THR A 228 -17.26 -5.92 -17.80
CA THR A 228 -16.64 -6.82 -18.77
C THR A 228 -15.57 -7.67 -18.08
N PRO A 229 -15.71 -9.00 -18.02
CA PRO A 229 -14.67 -9.87 -17.52
C PRO A 229 -13.47 -9.88 -18.49
N PHE A 230 -12.26 -9.99 -17.94
CA PHE A 230 -11.05 -10.18 -18.72
C PHE A 230 -10.18 -11.30 -18.14
N SER A 231 -9.42 -11.96 -19.00
CA SER A 231 -8.45 -12.98 -18.64
C SER A 231 -7.26 -12.86 -19.56
N GLU A 232 -6.07 -12.60 -18.98
CA GLU A 232 -4.86 -12.34 -19.73
C GLU A 232 -3.68 -13.16 -19.18
N LEU A 233 -2.91 -13.76 -20.09
CA LEU A 233 -1.66 -14.41 -19.74
C LEU A 233 -0.49 -13.44 -19.98
N ILE A 234 0.13 -12.99 -18.91
CA ILE A 234 1.26 -12.04 -18.93
C ILE A 234 2.57 -12.83 -18.93
N PRO A 235 3.37 -12.79 -20.01
CA PRO A 235 4.65 -13.49 -20.05
C PRO A 235 5.62 -12.97 -18.99
N LEU A 236 6.31 -13.89 -18.30
CA LEU A 236 7.36 -13.59 -17.33
C LEU A 236 8.70 -14.08 -17.89
N GLU A 237 9.66 -13.17 -17.99
CA GLU A 237 11.00 -13.46 -18.49
C GLU A 237 11.99 -13.86 -17.37
N MET A 238 11.57 -13.72 -16.10
CA MET A 238 12.41 -13.96 -14.93
C MET A 238 12.11 -15.32 -14.30
N ASP A 239 13.13 -15.89 -13.62
CA ASP A 239 12.93 -17.04 -12.76
C ASP A 239 12.03 -16.67 -11.57
N VAL A 240 10.89 -17.34 -11.47
CA VAL A 240 9.88 -17.14 -10.42
C VAL A 240 9.93 -18.22 -9.34
N SER A 241 10.93 -19.10 -9.36
CA SER A 241 11.05 -20.20 -8.39
C SER A 241 11.17 -19.72 -6.94
N ALA A 242 11.74 -18.52 -6.74
CA ALA A 242 11.86 -17.87 -5.42
C ALA A 242 10.62 -17.05 -5.03
N CYS A 243 9.59 -16.98 -5.87
CA CYS A 243 8.37 -16.24 -5.57
C CYS A 243 7.52 -17.00 -4.57
N SER A 244 7.34 -16.43 -3.38
CA SER A 244 6.44 -16.97 -2.36
C SER A 244 4.98 -16.57 -2.59
N ARG A 245 4.77 -15.40 -3.21
CA ARG A 245 3.45 -14.85 -3.56
C ARG A 245 3.55 -13.93 -4.76
N ILE A 246 2.55 -13.99 -5.64
CA ILE A 246 2.41 -13.10 -6.79
C ILE A 246 1.18 -12.21 -6.62
N THR A 247 1.27 -10.99 -7.12
CA THR A 247 0.15 -10.04 -7.16
C THR A 247 0.25 -9.19 -8.43
N ALA A 248 -0.87 -8.66 -8.88
CA ALA A 248 -0.91 -7.74 -10.01
C ALA A 248 -1.68 -6.48 -9.64
N MET A 249 -1.24 -5.35 -10.18
CA MET A 249 -1.85 -4.04 -9.96
C MET A 249 -2.25 -3.45 -11.31
N PRO A 250 -3.56 -3.29 -11.57
CA PRO A 250 -4.04 -2.68 -12.79
C PRO A 250 -4.14 -1.16 -12.62
N SER A 251 -3.87 -0.42 -13.69
CA SER A 251 -4.13 1.01 -13.79
C SER A 251 -4.59 1.37 -15.20
N VAL A 252 -5.54 2.27 -15.32
CA VAL A 252 -5.96 2.81 -16.62
C VAL A 252 -5.00 3.92 -17.01
N ARG A 253 -4.37 3.77 -18.18
CA ARG A 253 -3.44 4.77 -18.74
C ARG A 253 -4.15 5.76 -19.65
N ASP A 254 -5.10 5.24 -20.42
CA ASP A 254 -5.86 6.05 -21.35
C ASP A 254 -7.24 5.42 -21.57
N ILE A 255 -8.25 6.26 -21.71
CA ILE A 255 -9.60 5.87 -22.07
C ILE A 255 -10.22 6.94 -22.96
N SER A 256 -10.86 6.52 -24.04
CA SER A 256 -11.64 7.39 -24.91
C SER A 256 -12.93 6.72 -25.31
N GLY A 257 -13.96 7.53 -25.53
CA GLY A 257 -15.28 7.07 -25.96
C GLY A 257 -15.72 7.81 -27.23
N ASN A 258 -16.21 7.06 -28.21
CA ASN A 258 -16.75 7.60 -29.46
C ASN A 258 -18.18 7.10 -29.65
N VAL A 259 -19.04 7.96 -30.20
CA VAL A 259 -20.40 7.58 -30.56
C VAL A 259 -20.34 6.65 -31.76
N THR A 260 -21.03 5.51 -31.72
CA THR A 260 -21.17 4.62 -32.88
C THR A 260 -21.97 5.28 -33.99
N THR A 261 -21.79 4.81 -35.22
CA THR A 261 -22.45 5.38 -36.40
C THR A 261 -23.98 5.36 -36.33
N GLU A 262 -24.52 4.42 -35.57
CA GLU A 262 -25.98 4.25 -35.39
C GLU A 262 -26.55 5.13 -34.25
N GLY A 263 -25.67 5.73 -33.39
CA GLY A 263 -26.09 6.58 -32.28
C GLY A 263 -26.76 5.84 -31.10
N GLU A 264 -26.60 4.53 -31.04
CA GLU A 264 -27.24 3.67 -30.03
C GLU A 264 -26.24 3.13 -28.99
N ALA A 265 -24.94 3.32 -29.23
CA ALA A 265 -23.88 2.82 -28.36
C ALA A 265 -22.64 3.72 -28.38
N LEU A 266 -21.78 3.50 -27.39
CA LEU A 266 -20.46 4.09 -27.29
C LEU A 266 -19.40 3.01 -27.49
N GLU A 267 -18.45 3.29 -28.35
CA GLU A 267 -17.24 2.50 -28.49
C GLU A 267 -16.16 3.07 -27.57
N LEU A 268 -15.73 2.29 -26.58
CA LEU A 268 -14.70 2.66 -25.63
C LEU A 268 -13.38 2.01 -26.01
N ASN A 269 -12.33 2.81 -26.18
CA ASN A 269 -10.96 2.33 -26.36
C ASN A 269 -10.20 2.56 -25.07
N ILE A 270 -9.69 1.47 -24.47
CA ILE A 270 -9.09 1.48 -23.13
C ILE A 270 -7.67 0.94 -23.23
N THR A 271 -6.73 1.65 -22.63
CA THR A 271 -5.36 1.17 -22.41
C THR A 271 -5.14 0.94 -20.93
N THR A 272 -5.03 -0.30 -20.53
CA THR A 272 -4.79 -0.73 -19.15
C THR A 272 -3.35 -1.18 -18.99
N GLN A 273 -2.63 -0.63 -18.03
CA GLN A 273 -1.33 -1.12 -17.58
C GLN A 273 -1.54 -2.11 -16.45
N ILE A 274 -0.99 -3.31 -16.56
CA ILE A 274 -0.96 -4.30 -15.49
C ILE A 274 0.49 -4.49 -15.08
N GLU A 275 0.82 -4.18 -13.85
CA GLU A 275 2.12 -4.40 -13.26
C GLU A 275 2.06 -5.64 -12.36
N VAL A 276 2.96 -6.59 -12.61
CA VAL A 276 3.03 -7.85 -11.86
C VAL A 276 4.21 -7.81 -10.91
N PHE A 277 3.96 -8.12 -9.65
CA PHE A 277 4.96 -8.14 -8.58
C PHE A 277 5.01 -9.51 -7.94
N CYS A 278 6.17 -9.87 -7.42
CA CYS A 278 6.27 -11.01 -6.51
C CYS A 278 6.89 -10.61 -5.18
N ILE A 279 6.52 -11.35 -4.14
CA ILE A 279 7.21 -11.34 -2.86
C ILE A 279 8.16 -12.53 -2.86
N THR A 280 9.46 -12.22 -2.84
CA THR A 280 10.51 -13.23 -2.66
C THR A 280 10.84 -13.34 -1.19
N ARG A 281 11.11 -14.57 -0.71
CA ARG A 281 11.60 -14.82 0.64
C ARG A 281 12.93 -15.54 0.55
N GLU A 282 13.90 -15.06 1.30
CA GLU A 282 15.22 -15.64 1.41
C GLU A 282 15.53 -15.88 2.89
N ASP A 283 15.79 -17.14 3.25
CA ASP A 283 16.23 -17.50 4.59
C ASP A 283 17.76 -17.38 4.64
N VAL A 284 18.23 -16.45 5.46
CA VAL A 284 19.67 -16.22 5.65
C VAL A 284 20.07 -16.65 7.05
N ASN A 285 21.01 -17.57 7.16
CA ASN A 285 21.66 -17.88 8.43
C ASN A 285 22.71 -16.81 8.70
N THR A 286 22.57 -16.10 9.81
CA THR A 286 23.55 -15.12 10.28
C THR A 286 24.12 -15.54 11.61
N LEU A 287 25.42 -15.26 11.82
CA LEU A 287 26.03 -15.45 13.13
C LEU A 287 25.37 -14.47 14.12
N SER A 288 24.75 -14.98 15.17
CA SER A 288 24.15 -14.15 16.22
C SER A 288 25.08 -13.94 17.39
N ASP A 289 25.93 -14.92 17.71
CA ASP A 289 26.94 -14.83 18.76
C ASP A 289 28.05 -15.88 18.58
N ALA A 290 29.23 -15.63 19.15
CA ALA A 290 30.30 -16.60 19.24
C ALA A 290 31.18 -16.36 20.46
N TYR A 291 31.78 -17.43 20.97
CA TYR A 291 32.84 -17.35 21.96
C TYR A 291 33.84 -18.50 21.79
N SER A 292 35.07 -18.35 22.28
CA SER A 292 36.09 -19.39 22.22
C SER A 292 36.51 -19.80 23.62
N ALA A 293 36.70 -21.09 23.82
CA ALA A 293 37.26 -21.64 25.05
C ALA A 293 38.77 -21.41 25.20
N ASP A 294 39.52 -21.25 24.09
CA ASP A 294 40.98 -21.09 24.05
C ASP A 294 41.43 -19.64 23.97
N GLY A 295 40.57 -18.70 23.61
CA GLY A 295 40.90 -17.29 23.45
C GLY A 295 39.70 -16.40 23.63
N GLY A 296 39.91 -15.10 23.85
CA GLY A 296 38.83 -14.14 23.85
C GLY A 296 38.31 -13.90 22.42
N VAL A 297 37.02 -13.85 22.27
CA VAL A 297 36.33 -13.45 21.04
C VAL A 297 35.28 -12.40 21.42
N ASN A 298 35.31 -11.29 20.74
CA ASN A 298 34.29 -10.27 20.82
C ASN A 298 33.56 -10.19 19.50
N VAL A 299 32.25 -10.35 19.54
CA VAL A 299 31.35 -10.21 18.38
C VAL A 299 30.61 -8.89 18.56
N GLU A 300 30.84 -7.98 17.63
CA GLU A 300 30.03 -6.76 17.56
C GLU A 300 28.72 -7.08 16.86
N ARG A 301 27.62 -6.73 17.52
CA ARG A 301 26.26 -7.04 17.06
C ARG A 301 25.47 -5.77 16.87
N GLN A 302 24.71 -5.74 15.79
CA GLN A 302 23.77 -4.67 15.50
C GLN A 302 22.36 -5.24 15.36
N MET A 303 21.42 -4.65 16.11
CA MET A 303 20.00 -4.95 15.94
C MET A 303 19.46 -4.12 14.79
N VAL A 304 18.84 -4.79 13.82
CA VAL A 304 18.19 -4.16 12.68
C VAL A 304 16.69 -4.44 12.75
N GLU A 305 15.90 -3.38 12.70
CA GLU A 305 14.45 -3.47 12.57
C GLU A 305 14.08 -3.35 11.10
N GLN A 306 13.35 -4.33 10.58
CA GLN A 306 12.88 -4.38 9.20
C GLN A 306 11.36 -4.51 9.18
N LEU A 307 10.71 -3.74 8.30
CA LEU A 307 9.31 -3.90 7.98
C LEU A 307 9.19 -4.75 6.72
N THR A 308 8.86 -6.03 6.93
CA THR A 308 8.87 -7.04 5.88
C THR A 308 7.51 -7.15 5.21
N PRO A 309 7.40 -7.03 3.88
CA PRO A 309 6.14 -7.24 3.18
C PRO A 309 5.71 -8.71 3.26
N VAL A 310 4.49 -8.96 3.71
CA VAL A 310 3.93 -10.33 3.87
C VAL A 310 3.01 -10.68 2.72
N SER A 311 2.09 -9.77 2.39
CA SER A 311 1.13 -9.97 1.31
C SER A 311 0.43 -8.69 0.88
N THR A 312 -0.18 -8.74 -0.30
CA THR A 312 -1.22 -7.81 -0.73
C THR A 312 -2.52 -8.59 -0.84
N VAL A 313 -3.57 -8.09 -0.21
CA VAL A 313 -4.92 -8.67 -0.23
C VAL A 313 -5.85 -7.67 -0.89
N THR A 314 -6.61 -8.14 -1.87
CA THR A 314 -7.65 -7.36 -2.54
C THR A 314 -9.00 -7.99 -2.25
N GLY A 315 -10.01 -7.20 -1.94
CA GLY A 315 -11.35 -7.67 -1.62
C GLY A 315 -12.44 -6.71 -2.09
N LEU A 316 -13.67 -7.17 -2.05
CA LEU A 316 -14.86 -6.40 -2.41
C LEU A 316 -15.70 -6.14 -1.16
N CYS A 317 -16.17 -4.92 -1.01
CA CYS A 317 -17.07 -4.49 0.05
C CYS A 317 -18.34 -3.92 -0.58
N ARG A 318 -19.51 -4.45 -0.18
CA ARG A 318 -20.82 -3.96 -0.64
C ARG A 318 -21.52 -3.24 0.49
N ILE A 319 -22.03 -2.06 0.19
CA ILE A 319 -22.78 -1.23 1.14
C ILE A 319 -24.07 -0.80 0.46
N MET A 320 -25.14 -0.75 1.20
CA MET A 320 -26.45 -0.25 0.74
C MET A 320 -26.94 0.75 1.77
N GLU A 321 -27.26 1.96 1.31
CA GLU A 321 -27.75 3.04 2.15
C GLU A 321 -28.94 3.75 1.52
N THR A 322 -29.74 4.37 2.36
CA THR A 322 -30.90 5.17 1.92
C THR A 322 -30.68 6.62 2.30
N LEU A 323 -30.45 7.45 1.31
CA LEU A 323 -30.18 8.87 1.46
C LEU A 323 -31.50 9.66 1.42
N ARG A 324 -31.54 10.78 2.16
CA ARG A 324 -32.68 11.68 2.15
C ARG A 324 -32.33 12.96 1.39
N VAL A 325 -33.17 13.31 0.44
CA VAL A 325 -33.05 14.59 -0.26
C VAL A 325 -33.23 15.75 0.72
N PRO A 326 -32.33 16.75 0.78
CA PRO A 326 -32.46 17.91 1.64
C PRO A 326 -33.80 18.64 1.44
N GLU A 327 -34.37 19.22 2.51
CA GLU A 327 -35.71 19.83 2.46
C GLU A 327 -35.83 20.98 1.45
N GLU A 328 -34.76 21.74 1.26
CA GLU A 328 -34.65 22.84 0.31
C GLU A 328 -34.49 22.39 -1.16
N SER A 329 -34.14 21.14 -1.40
CA SER A 329 -33.93 20.60 -2.73
C SER A 329 -35.22 20.06 -3.33
N PRO A 330 -35.41 20.11 -4.67
CA PRO A 330 -36.56 19.51 -5.35
C PRO A 330 -36.64 17.99 -5.15
N ASP A 331 -37.84 17.42 -5.25
CA ASP A 331 -38.04 15.98 -5.23
C ASP A 331 -37.39 15.30 -6.42
N VAL A 332 -36.83 14.10 -6.20
CA VAL A 332 -36.24 13.26 -7.24
C VAL A 332 -37.36 12.69 -8.12
N ALA A 333 -37.33 12.98 -9.41
CA ALA A 333 -38.11 12.29 -10.41
C ALA A 333 -37.34 11.08 -10.98
N ARG A 334 -36.01 11.25 -11.19
CA ARG A 334 -35.13 10.19 -11.70
C ARG A 334 -33.70 10.46 -11.24
N VAL A 335 -33.04 9.48 -10.64
CA VAL A 335 -31.58 9.52 -10.42
C VAL A 335 -30.88 9.39 -11.77
N ILE A 336 -29.95 10.27 -12.06
CA ILE A 336 -29.16 10.24 -13.29
C ILE A 336 -27.91 9.42 -13.06
N PHE A 337 -27.07 9.82 -12.07
CA PHE A 337 -25.92 9.06 -11.65
C PHE A 337 -25.57 9.37 -10.18
N THR A 338 -24.74 8.52 -9.61
CA THR A 338 -24.24 8.67 -8.25
C THR A 338 -22.76 8.41 -8.22
N THR A 339 -22.01 9.22 -7.49
CA THR A 339 -20.59 9.01 -7.26
C THR A 339 -20.29 8.92 -5.78
N ALA A 340 -19.21 8.27 -5.43
CA ALA A 340 -18.73 8.21 -4.06
C ALA A 340 -17.21 8.34 -4.02
N ARG A 341 -16.71 9.13 -3.07
CA ARG A 341 -15.30 9.25 -2.75
C ARG A 341 -15.07 8.68 -1.36
N PRO A 342 -14.45 7.48 -1.24
CA PRO A 342 -14.12 6.88 0.04
C PRO A 342 -12.90 7.57 0.65
N THR A 343 -13.00 7.89 1.94
CA THR A 343 -11.91 8.39 2.78
C THR A 343 -11.74 7.42 3.95
N VAL A 344 -10.61 6.73 4.01
CA VAL A 344 -10.27 5.85 5.15
C VAL A 344 -9.76 6.72 6.28
N LEU A 345 -10.42 6.66 7.43
CA LEU A 345 -10.07 7.41 8.63
C LEU A 345 -9.28 6.59 9.63
N ALA A 346 -9.55 5.28 9.72
CA ALA A 346 -8.91 4.40 10.68
C ALA A 346 -8.85 2.96 10.18
N LEU A 347 -7.82 2.24 10.63
CA LEU A 347 -7.75 0.79 10.56
C LEU A 347 -8.10 0.24 11.93
N THR A 348 -9.02 -0.72 12.00
CA THR A 348 -9.52 -1.25 13.25
C THR A 348 -9.37 -2.78 13.30
N ASP A 349 -9.24 -3.29 14.51
CA ASP A 349 -9.26 -4.72 14.81
C ASP A 349 -10.71 -5.18 15.00
N ASN A 350 -11.18 -6.02 14.12
CA ASN A 350 -12.46 -6.67 14.23
C ASN A 350 -12.28 -8.15 14.60
N SER A 351 -12.05 -8.42 15.88
CA SER A 351 -11.81 -9.77 16.40
C SER A 351 -10.66 -10.51 15.73
N GLY A 352 -9.53 -9.83 15.56
CA GLY A 352 -8.32 -10.34 14.89
C GLY A 352 -8.29 -10.12 13.38
N GLN A 353 -9.37 -9.60 12.79
CA GLN A 353 -9.47 -9.30 11.35
C GLN A 353 -9.32 -7.80 11.10
N LEU A 354 -8.60 -7.45 10.03
CA LEU A 354 -8.43 -6.07 9.60
C LEU A 354 -9.74 -5.49 9.07
N ALA A 355 -10.09 -4.29 9.48
CA ALA A 355 -11.18 -3.52 8.89
C ALA A 355 -10.74 -2.08 8.61
N ALA A 356 -11.28 -1.50 7.55
CA ALA A 356 -11.14 -0.09 7.21
C ALA A 356 -12.44 0.65 7.54
N ASP A 357 -12.34 1.63 8.41
CA ASP A 357 -13.43 2.53 8.78
C ASP A 357 -13.22 3.90 8.12
N GLY A 358 -14.29 4.50 7.63
CA GLY A 358 -14.17 5.78 6.93
C GLY A 358 -15.51 6.42 6.57
N ILE A 359 -15.43 7.37 5.64
CA ILE A 359 -16.57 8.12 5.12
C ILE A 359 -16.60 8.03 3.60
N LEU A 360 -17.79 7.81 3.03
CA LEU A 360 -18.09 7.95 1.61
C LEU A 360 -18.75 9.32 1.39
N VAL A 361 -18.02 10.26 0.81
CA VAL A 361 -18.62 11.51 0.33
C VAL A 361 -19.39 11.17 -0.94
N THR A 362 -20.72 11.15 -0.84
CA THR A 362 -21.62 10.67 -1.89
C THR A 362 -22.35 11.83 -2.54
N ALA A 363 -22.19 11.99 -3.86
CA ALA A 363 -22.95 12.95 -4.66
C ALA A 363 -24.00 12.23 -5.50
N VAL A 364 -25.25 12.66 -5.39
CA VAL A 364 -26.38 12.16 -6.18
C VAL A 364 -26.84 13.23 -7.16
N VAL A 365 -26.66 12.98 -8.45
CA VAL A 365 -27.15 13.85 -9.52
C VAL A 365 -28.47 13.27 -10.05
N TYR A 366 -29.49 14.11 -10.09
CA TYR A 366 -30.85 13.69 -10.41
C TYR A 366 -31.63 14.73 -11.20
N ALA A 367 -32.65 14.29 -11.90
CA ALA A 367 -33.64 15.16 -12.53
C ALA A 367 -34.85 15.34 -11.61
N ASP A 368 -35.37 16.58 -11.50
CA ASP A 368 -36.65 16.87 -10.86
C ASP A 368 -37.84 16.64 -11.82
N ALA A 369 -39.06 16.91 -11.35
CA ALA A 369 -40.29 16.75 -12.14
C ALA A 369 -40.37 17.70 -13.34
N GLN A 370 -39.60 18.77 -13.34
CA GLN A 370 -39.51 19.76 -14.44
C GLN A 370 -38.41 19.39 -15.44
N GLY A 371 -37.60 18.35 -15.13
CA GLY A 371 -36.46 17.91 -15.94
C GLY A 371 -35.16 18.65 -15.65
N ASN A 372 -35.11 19.54 -14.65
CA ASN A 372 -33.88 20.21 -14.27
C ASN A 372 -32.94 19.23 -13.57
N THR A 373 -31.65 19.34 -13.90
CA THR A 373 -30.61 18.51 -13.22
C THR A 373 -30.23 19.15 -11.90
N ASN A 374 -30.30 18.41 -10.83
CA ASN A 374 -29.96 18.83 -9.46
C ASN A 374 -28.94 17.92 -8.86
N VAL A 375 -28.28 18.34 -7.78
CA VAL A 375 -27.31 17.55 -7.02
C VAL A 375 -27.51 17.77 -5.53
N PHE A 376 -27.30 16.74 -4.74
CA PHE A 376 -27.04 16.86 -3.31
C PHE A 376 -25.90 15.92 -2.90
N GLU A 377 -25.23 16.26 -1.82
CA GLU A 377 -24.14 15.47 -1.25
C GLU A 377 -24.48 15.05 0.16
N GLU A 378 -24.02 13.86 0.55
CA GLU A 378 -24.18 13.31 1.89
C GLU A 378 -22.97 12.45 2.28
N ASP A 379 -22.52 12.58 3.52
CA ASP A 379 -21.40 11.86 4.09
C ASP A 379 -21.91 10.57 4.76
N ILE A 380 -21.49 9.42 4.25
CA ILE A 380 -21.94 8.11 4.70
C ILE A 380 -20.81 7.38 5.40
N PRO A 381 -20.92 7.05 6.69
CA PRO A 381 -19.93 6.23 7.35
C PRO A 381 -19.89 4.82 6.75
N PHE A 382 -18.71 4.27 6.57
CA PHE A 382 -18.54 2.90 6.09
C PHE A 382 -17.56 2.10 6.95
N ARG A 383 -17.75 0.78 6.93
CA ARG A 383 -16.81 -0.21 7.43
C ARG A 383 -16.66 -1.33 6.41
N CYS A 384 -15.42 -1.57 5.97
CA CYS A 384 -15.07 -2.68 5.10
C CYS A 384 -14.18 -3.67 5.83
N ALA A 385 -14.68 -4.89 6.04
CA ALA A 385 -13.84 -5.99 6.52
C ALA A 385 -12.91 -6.46 5.40
N ILE A 386 -11.65 -6.72 5.74
CA ILE A 386 -10.61 -7.17 4.82
C ILE A 386 -10.20 -8.58 5.25
N ASP A 387 -10.11 -9.51 4.31
CA ASP A 387 -9.74 -10.90 4.61
C ASP A 387 -8.23 -11.02 4.91
N ALA A 388 -7.84 -10.41 6.00
CA ALA A 388 -6.47 -10.35 6.48
C ALA A 388 -6.42 -10.19 8.00
N PRO A 389 -5.39 -10.70 8.69
CA PRO A 389 -5.19 -10.43 10.11
C PRO A 389 -4.96 -8.93 10.33
N PHE A 390 -5.39 -8.45 11.50
CA PHE A 390 -5.11 -7.07 11.87
C PHE A 390 -3.60 -6.82 11.97
N SER A 391 -3.15 -5.74 11.34
CA SER A 391 -1.78 -5.24 11.46
C SER A 391 -1.81 -3.71 11.52
N PRO A 392 -1.21 -3.09 12.54
CA PRO A 392 -1.16 -1.63 12.66
C PRO A 392 -0.30 -0.98 11.57
N ASP A 393 0.62 -1.76 10.96
CA ASP A 393 1.50 -1.30 9.90
C ASP A 393 0.88 -1.51 8.50
N ALA A 394 -0.33 -2.06 8.38
CA ALA A 394 -1.02 -2.26 7.11
C ALA A 394 -1.23 -0.92 6.37
N MET A 395 -1.14 -0.98 5.05
CA MET A 395 -1.51 0.14 4.18
C MET A 395 -2.76 -0.24 3.41
N VAL A 396 -3.85 0.44 3.69
CA VAL A 396 -5.15 0.14 3.08
C VAL A 396 -5.59 1.27 2.17
N ARG A 397 -6.05 0.89 0.98
CA ARG A 397 -6.69 1.75 0.00
C ARG A 397 -8.09 1.24 -0.28
N VAL A 398 -9.05 2.15 -0.33
CA VAL A 398 -10.43 1.86 -0.72
C VAL A 398 -10.77 2.72 -1.93
N ARG A 399 -11.37 2.13 -2.95
CA ARG A 399 -11.85 2.87 -4.13
C ARG A 399 -13.21 2.34 -4.60
N PRO A 400 -14.08 3.19 -5.18
CA PRO A 400 -15.31 2.71 -5.76
C PRO A 400 -15.01 2.02 -7.09
N LEU A 401 -15.65 0.86 -7.31
CA LEU A 401 -15.73 0.19 -8.61
C LEU A 401 -17.04 0.53 -9.29
N GLU A 402 -18.12 0.59 -8.51
CA GLU A 402 -19.45 0.91 -9.01
C GLU A 402 -20.28 1.57 -7.90
N VAL A 403 -21.04 2.59 -8.27
CA VAL A 403 -22.01 3.24 -7.39
C VAL A 403 -23.33 3.41 -8.16
N ARG A 404 -24.42 2.86 -7.63
CA ARG A 404 -25.73 2.91 -8.25
C ARG A 404 -26.73 3.56 -7.34
N GLY A 405 -27.36 4.63 -7.80
CA GLY A 405 -28.48 5.27 -7.12
C GLY A 405 -29.78 4.98 -7.82
N SER A 406 -30.84 4.77 -7.03
CA SER A 406 -32.21 4.65 -7.53
C SER A 406 -33.20 5.23 -6.50
N GLY A 407 -34.24 5.86 -6.95
CA GLY A 407 -35.22 6.44 -6.04
C GLY A 407 -36.15 7.45 -6.72
N VAL A 408 -37.21 7.81 -6.01
CA VAL A 408 -38.20 8.81 -6.42
C VAL A 408 -38.68 9.56 -5.18
N GLY A 409 -39.01 10.84 -5.31
CA GLY A 409 -39.45 11.69 -4.21
C GLY A 409 -38.30 12.10 -3.30
N ARG A 410 -38.41 11.86 -2.00
CA ARG A 410 -37.45 12.34 -0.99
C ARG A 410 -36.45 11.28 -0.54
N SER A 411 -36.38 10.12 -1.21
CA SER A 411 -35.55 9.01 -0.80
C SER A 411 -34.82 8.42 -2.00
N VAL A 412 -33.50 8.24 -1.87
CA VAL A 412 -32.63 7.62 -2.86
C VAL A 412 -31.89 6.46 -2.20
N GLN A 413 -32.08 5.25 -2.72
CA GLN A 413 -31.31 4.09 -2.32
C GLN A 413 -30.02 4.06 -3.15
N VAL A 414 -28.88 3.92 -2.49
CA VAL A 414 -27.56 3.85 -3.12
C VAL A 414 -26.88 2.54 -2.75
N GLU A 415 -26.40 1.83 -3.77
CA GLU A 415 -25.59 0.64 -3.66
C GLU A 415 -24.17 0.97 -4.06
N TYR A 416 -23.21 0.66 -3.18
CA TYR A 416 -21.78 0.85 -3.38
C TYR A 416 -21.10 -0.50 -3.53
N LEU A 417 -20.29 -0.65 -4.56
CA LEU A 417 -19.32 -1.72 -4.69
C LEU A 417 -17.92 -1.11 -4.60
N LEU A 418 -17.25 -1.36 -3.49
CA LEU A 418 -15.92 -0.83 -3.19
C LEU A 418 -14.88 -1.94 -3.31
N GLU A 419 -13.71 -1.62 -3.86
CA GLU A 419 -12.52 -2.45 -3.76
C GLU A 419 -11.71 -2.00 -2.56
N THR A 420 -11.29 -2.96 -1.75
CA THR A 420 -10.30 -2.78 -0.69
C THR A 420 -9.01 -3.43 -1.11
N GLN A 421 -7.89 -2.71 -1.00
CA GLN A 421 -6.56 -3.25 -1.21
C GLN A 421 -5.72 -2.99 0.03
N ALA A 422 -5.21 -4.05 0.65
CA ALA A 422 -4.38 -3.99 1.84
C ALA A 422 -2.99 -4.57 1.55
N ARG A 423 -1.95 -3.77 1.73
CA ARG A 423 -0.56 -4.26 1.80
C ARG A 423 -0.24 -4.54 3.27
N LEU A 424 0.13 -5.78 3.57
CA LEU A 424 0.42 -6.25 4.92
C LEU A 424 1.91 -6.34 5.13
N PHE A 425 2.35 -5.93 6.31
CA PHE A 425 3.74 -5.96 6.71
C PHE A 425 3.87 -6.65 8.06
N GLU A 426 5.02 -7.26 8.28
CA GLU A 426 5.46 -7.83 9.55
C GLU A 426 6.72 -7.11 10.01
N ARG A 427 6.74 -6.73 11.28
CA ARG A 427 7.89 -6.07 11.90
C ARG A 427 8.80 -7.13 12.49
N GLN A 428 10.02 -7.20 11.99
CA GLN A 428 11.04 -8.14 12.44
C GLN A 428 12.23 -7.41 13.03
N GLN A 429 12.76 -7.94 14.13
CA GLN A 429 14.02 -7.50 14.72
C GLN A 429 15.05 -8.61 14.52
N ILE A 430 16.14 -8.30 13.84
CA ILE A 430 17.19 -9.24 13.48
C ILE A 430 18.49 -8.79 14.14
N MET A 431 19.13 -9.69 14.88
CA MET A 431 20.45 -9.43 15.46
C MET A 431 21.52 -9.94 14.50
N LEU A 432 22.34 -9.02 13.99
CA LEU A 432 23.37 -9.31 13.00
C LEU A 432 24.77 -9.11 13.57
N ALA A 433 25.68 -10.05 13.36
CA ALA A 433 27.10 -9.89 13.66
C ALA A 433 27.75 -9.07 12.55
N VAL A 434 28.22 -7.87 12.89
CA VAL A 434 28.81 -6.90 11.95
C VAL A 434 30.32 -6.80 12.04
N ASP A 435 30.93 -7.26 13.14
CA ASP A 435 32.35 -7.42 13.30
C ASP A 435 32.70 -8.52 14.30
N MET A 436 33.89 -9.10 14.17
CA MET A 436 34.40 -10.11 15.08
C MET A 436 35.90 -9.89 15.27
N GLN A 437 36.32 -9.77 16.52
CA GLN A 437 37.71 -9.52 16.89
C GLN A 437 38.21 -10.58 17.87
N GLU A 438 39.45 -11.03 17.66
CA GLU A 438 40.16 -11.84 18.65
C GLU A 438 40.64 -10.94 19.76
N THR A 439 40.36 -11.31 21.00
CA THR A 439 40.80 -10.60 22.19
C THR A 439 41.71 -11.50 23.03
N GLU A 440 42.45 -10.92 23.97
CA GLU A 440 43.24 -11.72 24.89
C GLU A 440 42.32 -12.61 25.74
N PRO A 441 42.71 -13.89 25.97
CA PRO A 441 41.93 -14.78 26.80
C PRO A 441 41.88 -14.23 28.23
N ALA A 442 40.71 -14.31 28.85
CA ALA A 442 40.58 -13.96 30.26
C ALA A 442 41.50 -14.85 31.11
N GLN A 443 42.37 -14.27 31.92
CA GLN A 443 43.23 -15.03 32.84
C GLN A 443 42.34 -15.72 33.86
N ARG A 444 42.45 -17.05 33.94
CA ARG A 444 41.66 -17.87 34.85
C ARG A 444 42.56 -18.69 35.72
N GLU A 445 42.19 -18.80 36.98
CA GLU A 445 42.82 -19.71 37.89
C GLU A 445 42.29 -21.14 37.64
N ASN A 446 43.18 -22.15 37.78
CA ASN A 446 42.78 -23.57 37.73
C ASN A 446 41.93 -23.88 38.93
N GLY A 447 40.80 -24.54 38.72
CA GLY A 447 39.93 -24.89 39.84
C GLY A 447 38.64 -25.55 39.43
N ILE A 448 37.93 -26.00 40.43
CA ILE A 448 36.58 -26.50 40.33
C ILE A 448 35.67 -25.43 40.89
N TYR A 449 34.74 -24.95 40.07
CA TYR A 449 33.77 -23.94 40.47
C TYR A 449 32.38 -24.54 40.45
N VAL A 450 31.55 -24.15 41.41
CA VAL A 450 30.10 -24.36 41.35
C VAL A 450 29.45 -23.00 41.16
N TYR A 451 28.95 -22.73 39.98
CA TYR A 451 28.24 -21.54 39.68
C TYR A 451 26.75 -21.74 39.98
N MET A 452 26.13 -20.79 40.64
CA MET A 452 24.68 -20.75 40.88
C MET A 452 24.08 -19.87 39.79
N ALA A 453 23.37 -20.49 38.86
CA ALA A 453 22.80 -19.79 37.73
C ALA A 453 21.62 -18.89 38.13
N ASP A 454 21.47 -17.77 37.44
CA ASP A 454 20.33 -16.88 37.60
C ASP A 454 19.12 -17.41 36.82
N GLU A 455 17.91 -16.97 37.19
CA GLU A 455 16.69 -17.33 36.47
C GLU A 455 16.74 -16.87 35.01
N GLY A 456 16.53 -17.80 34.07
CA GLY A 456 16.53 -17.52 32.64
C GLY A 456 17.91 -17.54 31.96
N GLU A 457 19.02 -17.71 32.71
CA GLU A 457 20.33 -17.95 32.11
C GLU A 457 20.32 -19.29 31.34
N THR A 458 21.13 -19.37 30.30
CA THR A 458 21.29 -20.56 29.47
C THR A 458 22.67 -21.18 29.63
N PRO A 459 22.87 -22.49 29.29
CA PRO A 459 24.19 -23.09 29.24
C PRO A 459 25.19 -22.31 28.36
N TRP A 460 24.68 -21.62 27.30
CA TRP A 460 25.46 -20.75 26.46
C TRP A 460 26.06 -19.56 27.23
N ASP A 461 25.26 -18.90 28.07
CA ASP A 461 25.70 -17.74 28.84
C ASP A 461 26.78 -18.13 29.86
N VAL A 462 26.60 -19.27 30.49
CA VAL A 462 27.58 -19.82 31.42
C VAL A 462 28.85 -20.29 30.68
N GLY A 463 28.71 -21.00 29.56
CA GLY A 463 29.83 -21.42 28.71
C GLY A 463 30.66 -20.22 28.22
N LYS A 464 30.00 -19.16 27.76
CA LYS A 464 30.63 -17.91 27.33
C LYS A 464 31.34 -17.18 28.48
N ARG A 465 30.69 -17.08 29.65
CA ARG A 465 31.23 -16.41 30.83
C ARG A 465 32.51 -17.11 31.34
N TYR A 466 32.50 -18.42 31.34
CA TYR A 466 33.62 -19.22 31.86
C TYR A 466 34.56 -19.75 30.77
N GLY A 467 34.28 -19.53 29.48
CA GLY A 467 35.03 -19.97 28.31
C GLY A 467 35.25 -21.46 28.29
N VAL A 468 34.19 -22.18 28.45
CA VAL A 468 34.14 -23.63 28.33
C VAL A 468 33.23 -24.01 27.18
N THR A 469 33.57 -25.06 26.46
CA THR A 469 32.72 -25.47 25.34
C THR A 469 31.40 -26.06 25.84
N MET A 470 30.39 -26.04 25.00
CA MET A 470 29.09 -26.65 25.31
C MET A 470 29.24 -28.15 25.59
N GLU A 471 30.12 -28.84 24.84
CA GLU A 471 30.42 -30.25 25.06
C GLU A 471 31.01 -30.50 26.45
N GLN A 472 32.01 -29.71 26.87
CA GLN A 472 32.59 -29.79 28.22
C GLN A 472 31.57 -29.50 29.32
N LEU A 473 30.75 -28.46 29.14
CA LEU A 473 29.75 -28.09 30.12
C LEU A 473 28.71 -29.22 30.31
N GLN A 474 28.28 -29.83 29.23
CA GLN A 474 27.35 -30.94 29.25
C GLN A 474 27.95 -32.24 29.82
N GLU A 475 29.24 -32.53 29.53
CA GLU A 475 29.95 -33.64 30.13
C GLU A 475 30.00 -33.54 31.66
N TRP A 476 30.24 -32.35 32.20
CA TRP A 476 30.31 -32.13 33.64
C TRP A 476 28.95 -32.03 34.31
N ASN A 477 27.91 -31.73 33.55
CA ASN A 477 26.52 -31.51 34.03
C ASN A 477 25.55 -32.24 33.10
N PRO A 478 25.39 -33.59 33.23
CA PRO A 478 24.57 -34.36 32.28
C PRO A 478 23.08 -33.97 32.20
N ASP A 479 22.57 -33.36 33.27
CA ASP A 479 21.15 -32.98 33.40
C ASP A 479 20.87 -31.51 33.09
N LEU A 480 21.72 -30.83 32.31
CA LEU A 480 21.50 -29.42 31.91
C LEU A 480 20.24 -29.27 31.07
N GLY A 481 19.35 -28.38 31.53
CA GLY A 481 18.20 -27.91 30.78
C GLY A 481 18.58 -26.82 29.76
N GLU A 482 17.64 -26.43 28.90
CA GLU A 482 17.83 -25.34 27.94
C GLU A 482 17.92 -23.96 28.63
N MET A 483 17.23 -23.79 29.75
CA MET A 483 17.27 -22.60 30.62
C MET A 483 17.37 -23.04 32.08
N PHE A 484 18.03 -22.23 32.90
CA PHE A 484 18.20 -22.48 34.33
C PHE A 484 17.09 -21.83 35.15
N ALA A 485 16.69 -22.52 36.22
CA ALA A 485 15.95 -21.88 37.31
C ALA A 485 16.94 -21.18 38.27
N GLU A 486 16.46 -20.19 39.00
CA GLU A 486 17.25 -19.47 40.00
C GLU A 486 17.94 -20.43 40.99
N GLY A 487 19.25 -20.24 41.16
CA GLY A 487 20.04 -21.06 42.06
C GLY A 487 20.37 -22.47 41.54
N THR A 488 20.19 -22.76 40.26
CA THR A 488 20.63 -24.03 39.70
C THR A 488 22.15 -24.16 39.76
N PRO A 489 22.73 -25.21 40.43
CA PRO A 489 24.17 -25.38 40.49
C PRO A 489 24.73 -25.91 39.18
N VAL A 490 25.73 -25.21 38.62
CA VAL A 490 26.45 -25.62 37.42
C VAL A 490 27.92 -25.86 37.77
N LEU A 491 28.38 -27.08 37.52
CA LEU A 491 29.79 -27.48 37.76
C LEU A 491 30.65 -27.02 36.59
N ILE A 492 31.74 -26.32 36.88
CA ILE A 492 32.68 -25.81 35.90
C ILE A 492 34.11 -26.21 36.29
N LEU A 493 34.80 -26.91 35.40
CA LEU A 493 36.20 -27.31 35.57
C LEU A 493 37.08 -26.39 34.73
N SER A 494 37.79 -25.47 35.36
CA SER A 494 38.75 -24.58 34.70
C SER A 494 40.14 -25.21 34.69
N ASN A 495 40.62 -25.63 33.51
CA ASN A 495 41.99 -26.07 33.32
C ASN A 495 42.71 -24.97 32.51
N SER A 496 43.66 -24.28 33.09
CA SER A 496 44.60 -23.47 32.31
C SER A 496 45.41 -24.40 31.42
N GLY A 497 45.08 -24.45 30.11
CA GLY A 497 45.79 -25.30 29.16
C GLY A 497 47.30 -25.06 29.24
N ARG A 498 48.03 -26.09 29.61
CA ARG A 498 49.50 -26.10 29.44
C ARG A 498 49.78 -25.89 27.95
N ARG A 499 50.27 -24.68 27.59
CA ARG A 499 50.98 -24.52 26.31
C ARG A 499 52.15 -25.51 26.30
N ARG A 500 52.12 -26.50 25.43
CA ARG A 500 53.29 -27.21 24.94
C ARG A 500 53.62 -26.71 23.54
#